data_5edf50834a031b3aac44eaf94bb8155e
#
_entry.id   5edf50834a031b3aac44eaf94bb8155e
#
_cell.length_a   1.000
_cell.length_b   1.000
_cell.length_c   1.000
_cell.angle_alpha   90.00
_cell.angle_beta   90.00
_cell.angle_gamma   90.00
#
_symmetry.space_group_name_H-M   'P 1'
#
loop_
_entity.id
_entity.type
_entity.pdbx_description
1 polymer ?
#
loop_
_entity_poly.entity_id
_entity_poly.type
_entity_poly.pdbx_seq_one_letter_code
_entity_poly.pdbx_strand_id
1 'polypeptide(L)'
;ETWFTKYQLKLVRRPGLGVFIEGTEIARRQALTSFICKQVNEHHSIGNLQDKKFLSDRNFINEIDGEVMAEVNHILGGCQKQLGIQLSDNGYLHLLVYTSLCVQRMQKGRFIKELKQSYAEISIQPEYAVSEYIMKELRQFFHLSISVDETIYMAVFISGQRIWPSGSRDLTDIKNLDVHQITLSIIKKVNEILHINFMRDSRLLTELSGHIQPTISRLRAGIPVENPLLKEFQESYPSVYKACEEGLSLLCPILGIKKVPASEIGFITLYFTMAMERIEKEIKKLSVMIVCPTGIGSSRLLTESLKKEYPDLDIRGITSAFELDNIRLQEEGVDLVISTVKLEIAYPYIHVNPILTR
;
A
#
# COMPACT_ATOMS: atom_id res chain seq x y z
N GLU A 1 8.86 -24.13 15.09
CA GLU A 1 7.78 -24.90 14.40
C GLU A 1 6.73 -23.98 13.79
N THR A 2 6.22 -22.97 14.50
CA THR A 2 5.20 -22.01 14.00
C THR A 2 5.59 -21.27 12.71
N TRP A 3 6.84 -20.89 12.54
CA TRP A 3 7.32 -20.23 11.34
C TRP A 3 7.23 -21.12 10.10
N PHE A 4 7.61 -22.40 10.19
CA PHE A 4 7.51 -23.35 9.08
C PHE A 4 6.06 -23.64 8.67
N THR A 5 5.17 -23.70 9.65
CA THR A 5 3.73 -23.92 9.40
C THR A 5 3.11 -22.77 8.62
N LYS A 6 3.55 -21.53 8.84
CA LYS A 6 3.14 -20.32 8.07
C LYS A 6 3.35 -20.52 6.56
N TYR A 7 4.43 -21.20 6.17
CA TYR A 7 4.78 -21.48 4.77
C TYR A 7 4.35 -22.88 4.31
N GLN A 8 3.50 -23.58 5.05
CA GLN A 8 3.09 -24.96 4.74
C GLN A 8 4.29 -25.94 4.65
N LEU A 9 5.35 -25.64 5.40
CA LEU A 9 6.51 -26.49 5.54
C LEU A 9 6.42 -27.33 6.82
N LYS A 10 6.86 -28.60 6.74
CA LYS A 10 6.89 -29.53 7.87
C LYS A 10 8.32 -29.90 8.21
N LEU A 11 8.66 -29.79 9.48
CA LEU A 11 9.92 -30.27 10.04
C LEU A 11 9.79 -31.75 10.38
N VAL A 12 10.61 -32.58 9.75
CA VAL A 12 10.63 -34.04 9.96
C VAL A 12 11.98 -34.44 10.49
N ARG A 13 12.00 -35.06 11.67
CA ARG A 13 13.19 -35.64 12.27
C ARG A 13 13.31 -37.10 11.86
N ARG A 14 14.43 -37.48 11.26
CA ARG A 14 14.74 -38.89 10.93
C ARG A 14 15.89 -39.35 11.79
N PRO A 15 15.69 -40.38 12.64
CA PRO A 15 16.75 -40.89 13.51
C PRO A 15 18.00 -41.27 12.70
N GLY A 16 19.17 -40.82 13.12
CA GLY A 16 20.44 -41.04 12.44
C GLY A 16 20.69 -40.25 11.16
N LEU A 17 19.69 -39.52 10.64
CA LEU A 17 19.78 -38.78 9.39
C LEU A 17 19.62 -37.25 9.58
N GLY A 18 19.19 -36.81 10.77
CA GLY A 18 19.03 -35.38 11.06
C GLY A 18 17.62 -34.83 10.88
N VAL A 19 17.52 -33.52 10.60
CA VAL A 19 16.27 -32.79 10.45
C VAL A 19 16.08 -32.41 9.00
N PHE A 20 14.90 -32.71 8.47
CA PHE A 20 14.50 -32.44 7.09
C PHE A 20 13.31 -31.49 7.06
N ILE A 21 13.24 -30.65 6.02
CA ILE A 21 12.11 -29.79 5.73
C ILE A 21 11.33 -30.42 4.56
N GLU A 22 10.09 -30.81 4.81
CA GLU A 22 9.17 -31.30 3.78
C GLU A 22 8.19 -30.21 3.37
N GLY A 23 7.89 -30.12 2.06
CA GLY A 23 6.97 -29.15 1.46
C GLY A 23 7.22 -28.98 -0.03
N THR A 24 6.35 -28.20 -0.68
CA THR A 24 6.47 -27.91 -2.11
C THR A 24 7.67 -27.00 -2.39
N GLU A 25 8.12 -26.97 -3.65
CA GLU A 25 9.20 -26.06 -4.08
C GLU A 25 8.79 -24.61 -3.89
N ILE A 26 7.53 -24.28 -4.17
CA ILE A 26 6.94 -22.95 -3.95
C ILE A 26 7.08 -22.54 -2.47
N ALA A 27 6.63 -23.40 -1.56
CA ALA A 27 6.68 -23.15 -0.12
C ALA A 27 8.11 -22.90 0.38
N ARG A 28 9.07 -23.66 -0.15
CA ARG A 28 10.50 -23.50 0.20
C ARG A 28 11.05 -22.17 -0.29
N ARG A 29 10.77 -21.78 -1.55
CA ARG A 29 11.22 -20.50 -2.10
C ARG A 29 10.62 -19.32 -1.37
N GLN A 30 9.33 -19.38 -1.04
CA GLN A 30 8.64 -18.35 -0.25
C GLN A 30 9.27 -18.17 1.14
N ALA A 31 9.49 -19.27 1.84
CA ALA A 31 10.09 -19.24 3.17
C ALA A 31 11.52 -18.68 3.14
N LEU A 32 12.35 -19.12 2.19
CA LEU A 32 13.71 -18.60 2.03
C LEU A 32 13.72 -17.10 1.67
N THR A 33 12.86 -16.68 0.74
CA THR A 33 12.74 -15.26 0.37
C THR A 33 12.37 -14.40 1.57
N SER A 34 11.35 -14.80 2.32
CA SER A 34 10.93 -14.05 3.51
C SER A 34 12.03 -14.01 4.58
N PHE A 35 12.72 -15.12 4.82
CA PHE A 35 13.82 -15.17 5.77
C PHE A 35 14.96 -14.21 5.39
N ILE A 36 15.38 -14.24 4.12
CA ILE A 36 16.49 -13.39 3.64
C ILE A 36 16.08 -11.92 3.65
N CYS A 37 14.88 -11.59 3.15
CA CYS A 37 14.39 -10.21 3.15
C CYS A 37 14.27 -9.64 4.57
N LYS A 38 13.84 -10.47 5.54
CA LYS A 38 13.79 -10.07 6.94
C LYS A 38 15.18 -9.74 7.50
N GLN A 39 16.17 -10.58 7.23
CA GLN A 39 17.55 -10.34 7.66
C GLN A 39 18.11 -9.04 7.06
N VAL A 40 17.82 -8.78 5.77
CA VAL A 40 18.24 -7.53 5.12
C VAL A 40 17.58 -6.32 5.78
N ASN A 41 16.28 -6.37 6.06
CA ASN A 41 15.56 -5.25 6.67
C ASN A 41 15.96 -4.98 8.13
N GLU A 42 16.34 -6.00 8.90
CA GLU A 42 16.75 -5.85 10.29
C GLU A 42 18.16 -5.24 10.45
N HIS A 43 19.02 -5.42 9.46
CA HIS A 43 20.43 -5.07 9.59
C HIS A 43 20.90 -3.92 8.70
N HIS A 44 20.10 -3.44 7.74
CA HIS A 44 20.51 -2.38 6.80
C HIS A 44 19.41 -1.37 6.52
N SER A 45 19.83 -0.10 6.37
CA SER A 45 18.99 0.93 5.75
C SER A 45 18.86 0.65 4.26
N ILE A 46 17.64 0.54 3.76
CA ILE A 46 17.29 0.17 2.37
C ILE A 46 17.87 1.14 1.30
N GLY A 47 18.53 2.22 1.70
CA GLY A 47 18.98 3.31 0.82
C GLY A 47 19.96 2.97 -0.31
N ASN A 48 20.57 1.77 -0.37
CA ASN A 48 21.67 1.47 -1.30
C ASN A 48 21.54 0.11 -2.01
N LEU A 49 20.32 -0.36 -2.31
CA LEU A 49 20.10 -1.60 -3.07
C LEU A 49 20.73 -1.59 -4.48
N GLN A 50 21.07 -0.42 -5.01
CA GLN A 50 21.79 -0.27 -6.31
C GLN A 50 23.31 -0.27 -6.15
N ASP A 51 23.81 -0.23 -4.91
CA ASP A 51 25.27 -0.19 -4.68
C ASP A 51 25.86 -1.60 -4.81
N LYS A 52 26.77 -1.78 -5.76
CA LYS A 52 27.51 -3.05 -5.97
C LYS A 52 28.18 -3.55 -4.69
N LYS A 53 28.50 -2.64 -3.77
CA LYS A 53 29.11 -2.94 -2.47
C LYS A 53 28.15 -3.64 -1.51
N PHE A 54 26.85 -3.29 -1.55
CA PHE A 54 25.79 -3.96 -0.79
C PHE A 54 25.60 -5.41 -1.25
N LEU A 55 25.61 -5.63 -2.58
CA LEU A 55 25.45 -6.96 -3.16
C LEU A 55 26.68 -7.87 -2.99
N SER A 56 27.86 -7.29 -2.67
CA SER A 56 29.11 -8.02 -2.47
C SER A 56 29.47 -8.30 -1.00
N ASP A 57 28.66 -7.79 -0.04
CA ASP A 57 28.93 -8.03 1.39
C ASP A 57 28.51 -9.45 1.76
N ARG A 58 29.52 -10.35 1.74
CA ARG A 58 29.39 -11.81 1.93
C ARG A 58 28.75 -12.23 3.26
N ASN A 59 28.68 -11.34 4.24
CA ASN A 59 28.15 -11.67 5.56
C ASN A 59 26.62 -11.70 5.62
N PHE A 60 25.92 -11.19 4.60
CA PHE A 60 24.48 -10.99 4.62
C PHE A 60 23.70 -12.07 3.89
N ILE A 61 24.23 -12.62 2.79
CA ILE A 61 23.49 -13.49 1.90
C ILE A 61 24.32 -14.74 1.61
N ASN A 62 24.78 -15.42 2.65
CA ASN A 62 25.48 -16.71 2.50
C ASN A 62 24.65 -17.77 1.74
N GLU A 63 23.36 -17.54 1.54
CA GLU A 63 22.44 -18.44 0.87
C GLU A 63 22.26 -18.14 -0.62
N ILE A 64 22.66 -16.92 -1.10
CA ILE A 64 22.53 -16.53 -2.51
C ILE A 64 23.91 -16.19 -3.07
N ASP A 65 24.22 -16.75 -4.24
CA ASP A 65 25.43 -16.43 -4.99
C ASP A 65 25.41 -14.96 -5.45
N GLY A 66 26.47 -14.22 -5.10
CA GLY A 66 26.58 -12.80 -5.42
C GLY A 66 26.61 -12.50 -6.93
N GLU A 67 27.17 -13.40 -7.76
CA GLU A 67 27.17 -13.24 -9.22
C GLU A 67 25.77 -13.42 -9.78
N VAL A 68 25.03 -14.41 -9.29
CA VAL A 68 23.61 -14.61 -9.65
C VAL A 68 22.78 -13.39 -9.29
N MET A 69 22.96 -12.86 -8.07
CA MET A 69 22.21 -11.70 -7.62
C MET A 69 22.54 -10.43 -8.43
N ALA A 70 23.80 -10.21 -8.76
CA ALA A 70 24.21 -9.06 -9.56
C ALA A 70 23.59 -9.09 -10.95
N GLU A 71 23.56 -10.27 -11.60
CA GLU A 71 22.96 -10.41 -12.93
C GLU A 71 21.44 -10.29 -12.89
N VAL A 72 20.79 -10.92 -11.92
CA VAL A 72 19.35 -10.75 -11.71
C VAL A 72 18.99 -9.28 -11.47
N ASN A 73 19.80 -8.54 -10.70
CA ASN A 73 19.62 -7.11 -10.50
C ASN A 73 19.71 -6.31 -11.81
N HIS A 74 20.64 -6.68 -12.70
CA HIS A 74 20.76 -6.08 -14.02
C HIS A 74 19.50 -6.36 -14.89
N ILE A 75 19.04 -7.59 -14.93
CA ILE A 75 17.84 -8.01 -15.66
C ILE A 75 16.59 -7.26 -15.14
N LEU A 76 16.40 -7.16 -13.82
CA LEU A 76 15.27 -6.44 -13.22
C LEU A 76 15.31 -4.95 -13.52
N GLY A 77 16.49 -4.32 -13.50
CA GLY A 77 16.68 -2.93 -13.88
C GLY A 77 16.35 -2.67 -15.36
N GLY A 78 16.71 -3.61 -16.26
CA GLY A 78 16.32 -3.60 -17.67
C GLY A 78 14.80 -3.73 -17.84
N CYS A 79 14.18 -4.63 -17.11
CA CYS A 79 12.74 -4.86 -17.10
C CYS A 79 11.95 -3.60 -16.69
N GLN A 80 12.36 -2.92 -15.61
CA GLN A 80 11.72 -1.68 -15.16
C GLN A 80 11.77 -0.59 -16.24
N LYS A 81 12.92 -0.43 -16.91
CA LYS A 81 13.10 0.57 -17.98
C LYS A 81 12.27 0.25 -19.22
N GLN A 82 12.27 -1.01 -19.65
CA GLN A 82 11.62 -1.43 -20.90
C GLN A 82 10.10 -1.48 -20.77
N LEU A 83 9.58 -1.89 -19.62
CA LEU A 83 8.15 -2.06 -19.41
C LEU A 83 7.50 -0.87 -18.68
N GLY A 84 8.30 0.14 -18.30
CA GLY A 84 7.81 1.33 -17.64
C GLY A 84 7.12 1.04 -16.31
N ILE A 85 7.64 0.09 -15.53
CA ILE A 85 7.10 -0.28 -14.21
C ILE A 85 8.00 0.25 -13.10
N GLN A 86 7.40 0.64 -11.97
CA GLN A 86 8.12 0.96 -10.75
C GLN A 86 7.67 0.03 -9.63
N LEU A 87 8.63 -0.55 -8.95
CA LEU A 87 8.42 -1.33 -7.73
C LEU A 87 8.74 -0.46 -6.52
N SER A 88 8.05 -0.67 -5.41
CA SER A 88 8.51 -0.14 -4.12
C SER A 88 9.85 -0.78 -3.75
N ASP A 89 10.68 -0.12 -2.95
CA ASP A 89 11.99 -0.65 -2.53
C ASP A 89 11.87 -2.06 -1.94
N ASN A 90 10.87 -2.27 -1.10
CA ASN A 90 10.60 -3.57 -0.51
C ASN A 90 10.13 -4.60 -1.55
N GLY A 91 9.26 -4.19 -2.49
CA GLY A 91 8.82 -5.05 -3.60
C GLY A 91 9.98 -5.43 -4.53
N TYR A 92 10.89 -4.49 -4.79
CA TYR A 92 12.10 -4.74 -5.57
C TYR A 92 13.04 -5.74 -4.86
N LEU A 93 13.30 -5.52 -3.57
CA LEU A 93 14.10 -6.45 -2.76
C LEU A 93 13.52 -7.88 -2.78
N HIS A 94 12.21 -8.01 -2.56
CA HIS A 94 11.54 -9.30 -2.59
C HIS A 94 11.66 -9.98 -3.95
N LEU A 95 11.48 -9.22 -5.04
CA LEU A 95 11.60 -9.75 -6.40
C LEU A 95 13.04 -10.14 -6.72
N LEU A 96 14.02 -9.34 -6.34
CA LEU A 96 15.45 -9.61 -6.51
C LEU A 96 15.87 -10.91 -5.79
N VAL A 97 15.54 -11.03 -4.52
CA VAL A 97 15.86 -12.21 -3.71
C VAL A 97 15.14 -13.44 -4.25
N TYR A 98 13.84 -13.33 -4.52
CA TYR A 98 13.06 -14.46 -5.05
C TYR A 98 13.59 -14.95 -6.40
N THR A 99 13.85 -14.04 -7.34
CA THR A 99 14.37 -14.39 -8.68
C THR A 99 15.75 -15.03 -8.59
N SER A 100 16.64 -14.51 -7.75
CA SER A 100 17.97 -15.10 -7.52
C SER A 100 17.88 -16.51 -6.94
N LEU A 101 16.99 -16.73 -5.96
CA LEU A 101 16.71 -18.05 -5.45
C LEU A 101 16.15 -18.99 -6.52
N CYS A 102 15.27 -18.51 -7.40
CA CYS A 102 14.73 -19.30 -8.51
C CYS A 102 15.86 -19.81 -9.41
N VAL A 103 16.80 -18.95 -9.81
CA VAL A 103 17.95 -19.32 -10.64
C VAL A 103 18.76 -20.43 -9.98
N GLN A 104 19.19 -20.23 -8.73
CA GLN A 104 20.00 -21.21 -8.01
C GLN A 104 19.30 -22.56 -7.81
N ARG A 105 17.99 -22.51 -7.57
CA ARG A 105 17.22 -23.73 -7.36
C ARG A 105 17.01 -24.49 -8.67
N MET A 106 16.75 -23.77 -9.76
CA MET A 106 16.65 -24.38 -11.09
C MET A 106 18.00 -24.96 -11.56
N GLN A 107 19.13 -24.32 -11.29
CA GLN A 107 20.48 -24.86 -11.52
C GLN A 107 20.70 -26.20 -10.77
N LYS A 108 20.09 -26.35 -9.59
CA LYS A 108 20.13 -27.59 -8.79
C LYS A 108 19.02 -28.61 -9.19
N GLY A 109 18.32 -28.38 -10.31
CA GLY A 109 17.25 -29.25 -10.80
C GLY A 109 15.97 -29.19 -9.95
N ARG A 110 15.77 -28.13 -9.18
CA ARG A 110 14.59 -27.92 -8.33
C ARG A 110 13.61 -26.99 -9.01
N PHE A 111 12.63 -27.57 -9.72
CA PHE A 111 11.63 -26.85 -10.49
C PHE A 111 10.27 -26.89 -9.80
N ILE A 112 9.46 -25.86 -10.02
CA ILE A 112 8.04 -25.85 -9.70
C ILE A 112 7.34 -26.84 -10.64
N LYS A 113 6.52 -27.72 -10.07
CA LYS A 113 5.74 -28.73 -10.81
C LYS A 113 4.27 -28.56 -10.45
N GLU A 114 3.43 -28.61 -11.47
CA GLU A 114 1.97 -28.68 -11.36
C GLU A 114 1.34 -27.52 -10.55
N LEU A 115 1.19 -26.36 -11.18
CA LEU A 115 0.39 -25.28 -10.63
C LEU A 115 -1.10 -25.61 -10.80
N LYS A 116 -1.86 -25.43 -9.71
CA LYS A 116 -3.33 -25.57 -9.72
C LYS A 116 -4.06 -24.41 -10.42
N GLN A 117 -3.34 -23.35 -10.77
CA GLN A 117 -3.91 -22.15 -11.36
C GLN A 117 -4.02 -22.27 -12.89
N SER A 118 -5.13 -21.76 -13.43
CA SER A 118 -5.36 -21.78 -14.86
C SER A 118 -4.40 -20.83 -15.58
N TYR A 119 -3.61 -21.37 -16.52
CA TYR A 119 -2.75 -20.60 -17.42
C TYR A 119 -3.53 -19.49 -18.13
N ALA A 120 -4.74 -19.78 -18.59
CA ALA A 120 -5.57 -18.84 -19.32
C ALA A 120 -5.93 -17.58 -18.52
N GLU A 121 -6.08 -17.69 -17.20
CA GLU A 121 -6.40 -16.54 -16.34
C GLU A 121 -5.21 -15.64 -16.07
N ILE A 122 -4.00 -16.20 -16.05
CA ILE A 122 -2.77 -15.48 -15.70
C ILE A 122 -2.13 -14.87 -16.95
N SER A 123 -2.16 -15.58 -18.08
CA SER A 123 -1.52 -15.15 -19.33
C SER A 123 -2.05 -13.83 -19.91
N ILE A 124 -3.28 -13.44 -19.53
CA ILE A 124 -3.88 -12.16 -19.94
C ILE A 124 -3.58 -11.00 -18.98
N GLN A 125 -2.86 -11.23 -17.88
CA GLN A 125 -2.52 -10.19 -16.92
C GLN A 125 -1.22 -9.47 -17.33
N PRO A 126 -1.10 -8.14 -17.07
CA PRO A 126 0.11 -7.38 -17.40
C PRO A 126 1.38 -7.96 -16.79
N GLU A 127 1.27 -8.54 -15.59
CA GLU A 127 2.36 -9.15 -14.85
C GLU A 127 2.93 -10.38 -15.56
N TYR A 128 2.14 -11.02 -16.42
CA TYR A 128 2.64 -12.13 -17.21
C TYR A 128 3.70 -11.69 -18.23
N ALA A 129 3.49 -10.55 -18.90
CA ALA A 129 4.47 -9.99 -19.83
C ALA A 129 5.78 -9.61 -19.10
N VAL A 130 5.68 -9.11 -17.88
CA VAL A 130 6.85 -8.83 -17.01
C VAL A 130 7.58 -10.13 -16.69
N SER A 131 6.84 -11.17 -16.30
CA SER A 131 7.39 -12.50 -16.03
C SER A 131 8.05 -13.13 -17.24
N GLU A 132 7.40 -13.07 -18.40
CA GLU A 132 7.99 -13.59 -19.66
C GLU A 132 9.32 -12.91 -20.00
N TYR A 133 9.38 -11.59 -19.85
CA TYR A 133 10.62 -10.85 -20.06
C TYR A 133 11.73 -11.35 -19.14
N ILE A 134 11.46 -11.38 -17.82
CA ILE A 134 12.43 -11.85 -16.82
C ILE A 134 12.88 -13.28 -17.14
N MET A 135 11.95 -14.19 -17.38
CA MET A 135 12.25 -15.60 -17.63
C MET A 135 12.99 -15.82 -18.95
N LYS A 136 12.75 -14.98 -19.95
CA LYS A 136 13.50 -14.99 -21.21
C LYS A 136 14.97 -14.60 -20.99
N GLU A 137 15.23 -13.51 -20.30
CA GLU A 137 16.59 -13.06 -20.00
C GLU A 137 17.35 -14.07 -19.13
N LEU A 138 16.69 -14.63 -18.09
CA LEU A 138 17.27 -15.68 -17.25
C LEU A 138 17.62 -16.93 -18.05
N ARG A 139 16.75 -17.34 -18.99
CA ARG A 139 17.01 -18.50 -19.87
C ARG A 139 18.24 -18.26 -20.75
N GLN A 140 18.39 -17.07 -21.28
CA GLN A 140 19.51 -16.74 -22.15
C GLN A 140 20.83 -16.66 -21.39
N PHE A 141 20.85 -15.96 -20.25
CA PHE A 141 22.08 -15.73 -19.51
C PHE A 141 22.56 -16.98 -18.74
N PHE A 142 21.67 -17.64 -18.03
CA PHE A 142 22.03 -18.81 -17.20
C PHE A 142 21.88 -20.16 -17.90
N HIS A 143 21.52 -20.17 -19.19
CA HIS A 143 21.30 -21.38 -19.99
C HIS A 143 20.33 -22.37 -19.36
N LEU A 144 19.25 -21.84 -18.71
CA LEU A 144 18.26 -22.63 -17.98
C LEU A 144 17.13 -23.10 -18.89
N SER A 145 16.67 -24.34 -18.68
CA SER A 145 15.41 -24.82 -19.25
C SER A 145 14.27 -24.44 -18.28
N ILE A 146 13.57 -23.33 -18.58
CA ILE A 146 12.52 -22.79 -17.71
C ILE A 146 11.15 -23.24 -18.23
N SER A 147 10.36 -23.87 -17.37
CA SER A 147 9.01 -24.34 -17.70
C SER A 147 7.99 -23.20 -17.70
N VAL A 148 6.81 -23.47 -18.27
CA VAL A 148 5.67 -22.55 -18.21
C VAL A 148 5.21 -22.33 -16.77
N ASP A 149 5.24 -23.36 -15.93
CA ASP A 149 4.85 -23.27 -14.51
C ASP A 149 5.72 -22.24 -13.75
N GLU A 150 7.02 -22.19 -14.02
CA GLU A 150 7.92 -21.19 -13.44
C GLU A 150 7.52 -19.77 -13.87
N THR A 151 7.18 -19.56 -15.15
CA THR A 151 6.76 -18.29 -15.68
C THR A 151 5.42 -17.84 -15.08
N ILE A 152 4.46 -18.75 -15.00
CA ILE A 152 3.16 -18.48 -14.38
C ILE A 152 3.34 -18.11 -12.91
N TYR A 153 4.14 -18.87 -12.17
CA TYR A 153 4.32 -18.57 -10.75
C TYR A 153 5.09 -17.27 -10.52
N MET A 154 6.04 -16.94 -11.36
CA MET A 154 6.70 -15.63 -11.33
C MET A 154 5.69 -14.50 -11.58
N ALA A 155 4.77 -14.64 -12.53
CA ALA A 155 3.72 -13.64 -12.77
C ALA A 155 2.81 -13.48 -11.54
N VAL A 156 2.42 -14.58 -10.91
CA VAL A 156 1.67 -14.57 -9.64
C VAL A 156 2.46 -13.91 -8.52
N PHE A 157 3.75 -14.17 -8.42
CA PHE A 157 4.61 -13.54 -7.43
C PHE A 157 4.73 -12.03 -7.67
N ILE A 158 4.91 -11.60 -8.91
CA ILE A 158 4.96 -10.19 -9.32
C ILE A 158 3.64 -9.49 -9.02
N SER A 159 2.50 -10.12 -9.29
CA SER A 159 1.17 -9.53 -8.98
C SER A 159 0.94 -9.29 -7.49
N GLY A 160 1.64 -10.03 -6.64
CA GLY A 160 1.67 -9.82 -5.19
C GLY A 160 2.58 -8.67 -4.74
N GLN A 161 3.41 -8.12 -5.61
CA GLN A 161 4.25 -6.96 -5.29
C GLN A 161 3.52 -5.66 -5.63
N ARG A 162 3.91 -4.54 -4.98
CA ARG A 162 3.40 -3.22 -5.35
C ARG A 162 4.10 -2.75 -6.61
N ILE A 163 3.41 -2.83 -7.74
CA ILE A 163 3.86 -2.27 -9.02
C ILE A 163 3.14 -0.95 -9.23
N TRP A 164 3.91 0.13 -9.41
CA TRP A 164 3.39 1.42 -9.82
C TRP A 164 3.55 1.53 -11.34
N PRO A 165 2.46 1.71 -12.12
CA PRO A 165 2.61 2.05 -13.53
C PRO A 165 3.28 3.42 -13.64
N SER A 166 4.33 3.53 -14.44
CA SER A 166 4.93 4.82 -14.81
C SER A 166 3.98 5.52 -15.78
N GLY A 167 3.11 6.36 -15.24
CA GLY A 167 2.08 7.08 -15.99
C GLY A 167 0.68 6.64 -15.60
N SER A 168 -0.22 7.62 -15.52
CA SER A 168 -1.64 7.45 -15.25
C SER A 168 -2.29 6.58 -16.33
N ARG A 169 -2.31 5.27 -16.13
CA ARG A 169 -3.24 4.41 -16.88
C ARG A 169 -4.56 4.42 -16.15
N ASP A 170 -5.58 4.84 -16.86
CA ASP A 170 -6.97 4.73 -16.42
C ASP A 170 -7.27 3.29 -15.98
N LEU A 171 -7.65 3.15 -14.70
CA LEU A 171 -8.04 1.89 -14.07
C LEU A 171 -9.41 1.39 -14.56
N THR A 172 -9.70 1.53 -15.86
CA THR A 172 -11.05 1.30 -16.43
C THR A 172 -11.26 -0.07 -17.05
N ASP A 173 -10.39 -1.06 -16.80
CA ASP A 173 -10.63 -2.43 -17.29
C ASP A 173 -11.65 -3.18 -16.41
N ILE A 174 -12.53 -3.92 -17.06
CA ILE A 174 -13.70 -4.64 -16.51
C ILE A 174 -13.38 -5.55 -15.31
N LYS A 175 -12.12 -6.04 -15.20
CA LYS A 175 -11.64 -6.80 -14.02
C LYS A 175 -11.48 -5.95 -12.76
N ASN A 176 -11.33 -4.64 -12.89
CA ASN A 176 -11.24 -3.70 -11.77
C ASN A 176 -12.60 -3.43 -11.12
N LEU A 177 -13.70 -3.71 -11.80
CA LEU A 177 -15.05 -3.51 -11.26
C LEU A 177 -15.30 -4.39 -10.03
N ASP A 178 -14.85 -5.65 -10.07
CA ASP A 178 -15.00 -6.58 -8.95
C ASP A 178 -14.17 -6.16 -7.75
N VAL A 179 -12.93 -5.74 -7.97
CA VAL A 179 -12.05 -5.24 -6.89
C VAL A 179 -12.62 -3.95 -6.29
N HIS A 180 -13.12 -3.06 -7.12
CA HIS A 180 -13.75 -1.82 -6.67
C HIS A 180 -14.99 -2.09 -5.81
N GLN A 181 -15.86 -3.01 -6.23
CA GLN A 181 -17.05 -3.42 -5.47
C GLN A 181 -16.67 -4.12 -4.15
N ILE A 182 -15.66 -4.97 -4.18
CA ILE A 182 -15.12 -5.61 -2.97
C ILE A 182 -14.59 -4.54 -2.01
N THR A 183 -13.81 -3.58 -2.51
CA THR A 183 -13.26 -2.49 -1.70
C THR A 183 -14.37 -1.63 -1.09
N LEU A 184 -15.40 -1.28 -1.86
CA LEU A 184 -16.57 -0.57 -1.35
C LEU A 184 -17.28 -1.34 -0.23
N SER A 185 -17.40 -2.66 -0.38
CA SER A 185 -18.04 -3.52 0.64
C SER A 185 -17.21 -3.55 1.93
N ILE A 186 -15.87 -3.60 1.81
CA ILE A 186 -14.97 -3.51 2.96
C ILE A 186 -15.10 -2.15 3.64
N ILE A 187 -15.09 -1.04 2.88
CA ILE A 187 -15.25 0.31 3.44
C ILE A 187 -16.59 0.43 4.17
N LYS A 188 -17.69 -0.03 3.57
CA LYS A 188 -19.02 -0.01 4.21
C LYS A 188 -19.02 -0.78 5.52
N LYS A 189 -18.40 -1.97 5.55
CA LYS A 189 -18.33 -2.79 6.77
C LYS A 189 -17.53 -2.09 7.88
N VAL A 190 -16.40 -1.47 7.53
CA VAL A 190 -15.60 -0.70 8.50
C VAL A 190 -16.35 0.55 8.98
N ASN A 191 -17.09 1.24 8.10
CA ASN A 191 -17.97 2.36 8.47
C ASN A 191 -19.00 1.97 9.53
N GLU A 192 -19.65 0.81 9.35
CA GLU A 192 -20.65 0.29 10.28
C GLU A 192 -20.06 0.04 11.67
N ILE A 193 -18.84 -0.50 11.73
CA ILE A 193 -18.20 -0.88 13.01
C ILE A 193 -17.63 0.34 13.74
N LEU A 194 -17.00 1.27 13.01
CA LEU A 194 -16.35 2.45 13.62
C LEU A 194 -17.29 3.65 13.74
N HIS A 195 -18.47 3.60 13.13
CA HIS A 195 -19.40 4.73 13.05
C HIS A 195 -18.77 6.00 12.44
N ILE A 196 -17.82 5.81 11.51
CA ILE A 196 -17.15 6.88 10.78
C ILE A 196 -17.52 6.78 9.29
N ASN A 197 -17.95 7.89 8.70
CA ASN A 197 -18.24 7.91 7.27
C ASN A 197 -16.97 8.11 6.42
N PHE A 198 -16.27 7.04 6.13
CA PHE A 198 -15.05 7.05 5.30
C PHE A 198 -15.31 7.39 3.82
N MET A 199 -16.57 7.40 3.37
CA MET A 199 -16.91 7.86 2.02
C MET A 199 -16.70 9.37 1.81
N ARG A 200 -16.46 10.12 2.89
CA ARG A 200 -16.05 11.54 2.80
C ARG A 200 -14.62 11.69 2.27
N ASP A 201 -13.75 10.70 2.50
CA ASP A 201 -12.40 10.73 1.96
C ASP A 201 -12.39 10.23 0.51
N SER A 202 -12.30 11.16 -0.44
CA SER A 202 -12.29 10.87 -1.88
C SER A 202 -11.09 10.00 -2.34
N ARG A 203 -10.04 9.92 -1.55
CA ARG A 203 -8.81 9.19 -1.88
C ARG A 203 -8.86 7.72 -1.44
N LEU A 204 -9.54 7.44 -0.31
CA LEU A 204 -9.51 6.13 0.31
C LEU A 204 -9.87 5.00 -0.66
N LEU A 205 -10.95 5.16 -1.42
CA LEU A 205 -11.42 4.12 -2.32
C LEU A 205 -10.39 3.77 -3.39
N THR A 206 -9.76 4.77 -3.99
CA THR A 206 -8.73 4.58 -5.02
C THR A 206 -7.46 3.96 -4.44
N GLU A 207 -6.96 4.52 -3.33
CA GLU A 207 -5.74 4.05 -2.67
C GLU A 207 -5.91 2.61 -2.15
N LEU A 208 -7.06 2.32 -1.54
CA LEU A 208 -7.36 1.00 -1.00
C LEU A 208 -7.61 -0.03 -2.09
N SER A 209 -8.31 0.33 -3.19
CA SER A 209 -8.50 -0.57 -4.34
C SER A 209 -7.17 -1.00 -4.95
N GLY A 210 -6.23 -0.06 -5.09
CA GLY A 210 -4.86 -0.35 -5.55
C GLY A 210 -4.09 -1.31 -4.63
N HIS A 211 -4.45 -1.38 -3.34
CA HIS A 211 -3.85 -2.33 -2.41
C HIS A 211 -4.60 -3.67 -2.33
N ILE A 212 -5.92 -3.66 -2.43
CA ILE A 212 -6.76 -4.87 -2.34
C ILE A 212 -6.47 -5.83 -3.49
N GLN A 213 -6.20 -5.35 -4.69
CA GLN A 213 -5.88 -6.20 -5.83
C GLN A 213 -4.64 -7.09 -5.61
N PRO A 214 -3.45 -6.55 -5.25
CA PRO A 214 -2.29 -7.36 -4.91
C PRO A 214 -2.56 -8.28 -3.70
N THR A 215 -3.32 -7.80 -2.71
CA THR A 215 -3.71 -8.60 -1.54
C THR A 215 -4.49 -9.84 -1.95
N ILE A 216 -5.49 -9.72 -2.81
CA ILE A 216 -6.25 -10.86 -3.34
C ILE A 216 -5.34 -11.84 -4.07
N SER A 217 -4.43 -11.34 -4.91
CA SER A 217 -3.46 -12.17 -5.64
C SER A 217 -2.56 -12.96 -4.69
N ARG A 218 -2.01 -12.32 -3.66
CA ARG A 218 -1.19 -12.98 -2.64
C ARG A 218 -1.97 -14.03 -1.86
N LEU A 219 -3.18 -13.70 -1.43
CA LEU A 219 -4.04 -14.61 -0.66
C LEU A 219 -4.41 -15.86 -1.49
N ARG A 220 -4.76 -15.70 -2.78
CA ARG A 220 -5.03 -16.83 -3.69
C ARG A 220 -3.81 -17.70 -3.90
N ALA A 221 -2.65 -17.09 -4.06
CA ALA A 221 -1.39 -17.81 -4.27
C ALA A 221 -0.77 -18.37 -2.98
N GLY A 222 -1.33 -18.04 -1.80
CA GLY A 222 -0.76 -18.39 -0.51
C GLY A 222 0.61 -17.74 -0.28
N ILE A 223 0.88 -16.57 -0.88
CA ILE A 223 2.13 -15.82 -0.71
C ILE A 223 2.04 -15.02 0.60
N PRO A 224 2.81 -15.38 1.63
CA PRO A 224 2.81 -14.63 2.88
C PRO A 224 3.61 -13.32 2.72
N VAL A 225 3.14 -12.30 3.40
CA VAL A 225 3.82 -11.00 3.48
C VAL A 225 4.08 -10.67 4.94
N GLU A 226 5.15 -9.93 5.22
CA GLU A 226 5.43 -9.39 6.54
C GLU A 226 5.11 -7.90 6.58
N ASN A 227 4.49 -7.48 7.66
CA ASN A 227 4.20 -6.08 7.92
C ASN A 227 5.03 -5.63 9.13
N PRO A 228 6.05 -4.79 8.93
CA PRO A 228 6.92 -4.34 10.02
C PRO A 228 6.18 -3.48 11.06
N LEU A 229 5.07 -2.84 10.67
CA LEU A 229 4.27 -1.97 11.53
C LEU A 229 3.06 -2.69 12.17
N LEU A 230 2.97 -4.03 12.02
CA LEU A 230 1.82 -4.79 12.50
C LEU A 230 1.56 -4.59 14.01
N LYS A 231 2.63 -4.65 14.80
CA LYS A 231 2.55 -4.52 16.26
C LYS A 231 2.06 -3.11 16.64
N GLU A 232 2.61 -2.10 16.01
CA GLU A 232 2.23 -0.69 16.22
C GLU A 232 0.76 -0.45 15.89
N PHE A 233 0.24 -1.02 14.81
CA PHE A 233 -1.19 -0.91 14.50
C PHE A 233 -2.08 -1.61 15.50
N GLN A 234 -1.69 -2.78 15.99
CA GLN A 234 -2.45 -3.51 17.00
C GLN A 234 -2.47 -2.81 18.36
N GLU A 235 -1.37 -2.13 18.73
CA GLU A 235 -1.23 -1.42 19.99
C GLU A 235 -1.82 -0.01 19.94
N SER A 236 -1.57 0.75 18.87
CA SER A 236 -1.97 2.17 18.77
C SER A 236 -3.38 2.37 18.19
N TYR A 237 -3.85 1.45 17.33
CA TYR A 237 -5.15 1.54 16.64
C TYR A 237 -5.97 0.25 16.75
N PRO A 238 -6.16 -0.32 17.95
CA PRO A 238 -6.78 -1.65 18.12
C PRO A 238 -8.21 -1.73 17.59
N SER A 239 -9.02 -0.68 17.71
CA SER A 239 -10.38 -0.61 17.17
C SER A 239 -10.41 -0.59 15.65
N VAL A 240 -9.53 0.20 15.02
CA VAL A 240 -9.43 0.25 13.55
C VAL A 240 -8.92 -1.08 13.01
N TYR A 241 -7.90 -1.65 13.65
CA TYR A 241 -7.38 -2.98 13.27
C TYR A 241 -8.46 -4.06 13.31
N LYS A 242 -9.25 -4.10 14.39
CA LYS A 242 -10.36 -5.06 14.54
C LYS A 242 -11.46 -4.84 13.49
N ALA A 243 -11.82 -3.59 13.21
CA ALA A 243 -12.78 -3.27 12.16
C ALA A 243 -12.29 -3.71 10.78
N CYS A 244 -11.00 -3.51 10.48
CA CYS A 244 -10.37 -3.99 9.26
C CYS A 244 -10.33 -5.53 9.17
N GLU A 245 -10.08 -6.23 10.29
CA GLU A 245 -10.15 -7.70 10.35
C GLU A 245 -11.55 -8.20 9.96
N GLU A 246 -12.58 -7.60 10.51
CA GLU A 246 -13.97 -7.94 10.18
C GLU A 246 -14.34 -7.55 8.73
N GLY A 247 -13.91 -6.36 8.26
CA GLY A 247 -14.11 -5.94 6.87
C GLY A 247 -13.46 -6.89 5.86
N LEU A 248 -12.22 -7.29 6.11
CA LEU A 248 -11.48 -8.21 5.25
C LEU A 248 -11.98 -9.67 5.33
N SER A 249 -12.73 -10.04 6.37
CA SER A 249 -13.35 -11.35 6.47
C SER A 249 -14.28 -11.66 5.30
N LEU A 250 -14.82 -10.63 4.63
CA LEU A 250 -15.61 -10.74 3.40
C LEU A 250 -14.84 -11.43 2.25
N LEU A 251 -13.52 -11.38 2.27
CA LEU A 251 -12.67 -12.08 1.29
C LEU A 251 -12.60 -13.59 1.54
N CYS A 252 -12.82 -14.05 2.76
CA CYS A 252 -12.65 -15.45 3.12
C CYS A 252 -13.50 -16.42 2.26
N PRO A 253 -14.83 -16.22 2.13
CA PRO A 253 -15.66 -17.08 1.29
C PRO A 253 -15.33 -16.96 -0.20
N ILE A 254 -14.96 -15.75 -0.66
CA ILE A 254 -14.63 -15.47 -2.08
C ILE A 254 -13.35 -16.21 -2.48
N LEU A 255 -12.38 -16.28 -1.59
CA LEU A 255 -11.06 -16.87 -1.85
C LEU A 255 -10.91 -18.30 -1.34
N GLY A 256 -11.91 -18.85 -0.66
CA GLY A 256 -11.86 -20.19 -0.05
C GLY A 256 -10.81 -20.31 1.08
N ILE A 257 -10.50 -19.22 1.76
CA ILE A 257 -9.53 -19.20 2.87
C ILE A 257 -10.25 -19.12 4.23
N LYS A 258 -9.62 -19.65 5.26
CA LYS A 258 -10.23 -19.66 6.61
C LYS A 258 -10.14 -18.30 7.30
N LYS A 259 -9.04 -17.57 7.08
CA LYS A 259 -8.75 -16.28 7.74
C LYS A 259 -7.75 -15.48 6.89
N VAL A 260 -7.92 -14.15 6.88
CA VAL A 260 -6.93 -13.23 6.32
C VAL A 260 -5.74 -13.12 7.29
N PRO A 261 -4.48 -13.19 6.82
CA PRO A 261 -3.30 -13.05 7.66
C PRO A 261 -3.22 -11.67 8.33
N ALA A 262 -2.73 -11.64 9.58
CA ALA A 262 -2.58 -10.42 10.38
C ALA A 262 -1.78 -9.32 9.66
N SER A 263 -0.74 -9.70 8.92
CA SER A 263 0.08 -8.74 8.16
C SER A 263 -0.73 -7.99 7.09
N GLU A 264 -1.63 -8.67 6.38
CA GLU A 264 -2.51 -8.03 5.39
C GLU A 264 -3.52 -7.09 6.06
N ILE A 265 -4.08 -7.49 7.21
CA ILE A 265 -4.97 -6.65 8.01
C ILE A 265 -4.25 -5.36 8.42
N GLY A 266 -3.00 -5.47 8.89
CA GLY A 266 -2.18 -4.31 9.27
C GLY A 266 -1.95 -3.33 8.12
N PHE A 267 -1.72 -3.82 6.88
CA PHE A 267 -1.60 -2.93 5.72
C PHE A 267 -2.90 -2.19 5.41
N ILE A 268 -4.04 -2.85 5.54
CA ILE A 268 -5.34 -2.21 5.31
C ILE A 268 -5.65 -1.20 6.42
N THR A 269 -5.27 -1.51 7.67
CA THR A 269 -5.40 -0.60 8.81
C THR A 269 -4.73 0.74 8.56
N LEU A 270 -3.55 0.76 7.92
CA LEU A 270 -2.85 1.99 7.54
C LEU A 270 -3.73 2.93 6.71
N TYR A 271 -4.43 2.41 5.69
CA TYR A 271 -5.27 3.24 4.82
C TYR A 271 -6.45 3.86 5.57
N PHE A 272 -7.11 3.08 6.43
CA PHE A 272 -8.22 3.59 7.25
C PHE A 272 -7.73 4.58 8.30
N THR A 273 -6.57 4.38 8.90
CA THR A 273 -5.98 5.33 9.85
C THR A 273 -5.67 6.66 9.16
N MET A 274 -5.03 6.62 7.97
CA MET A 274 -4.77 7.84 7.18
C MET A 274 -6.06 8.56 6.78
N ALA A 275 -7.10 7.82 6.37
CA ALA A 275 -8.39 8.39 6.02
C ALA A 275 -9.07 9.03 7.22
N MET A 276 -9.00 8.40 8.40
CA MET A 276 -9.54 8.93 9.65
C MET A 276 -8.88 10.26 10.02
N GLU A 277 -7.55 10.36 9.92
CA GLU A 277 -6.83 11.61 10.16
C GLU A 277 -7.21 12.72 9.17
N ARG A 278 -7.41 12.36 7.88
CA ARG A 278 -7.86 13.33 6.86
C ARG A 278 -9.28 13.84 7.17
N ILE A 279 -10.20 12.94 7.52
CA ILE A 279 -11.57 13.31 7.90
C ILE A 279 -11.58 14.17 9.16
N GLU A 280 -10.79 13.83 10.17
CA GLU A 280 -10.68 14.64 11.38
C GLU A 280 -10.14 16.05 11.11
N LYS A 281 -9.15 16.18 10.22
CA LYS A 281 -8.63 17.48 9.81
C LYS A 281 -9.67 18.30 9.05
N GLU A 282 -10.49 17.68 8.20
CA GLU A 282 -11.59 18.36 7.52
C GLU A 282 -12.70 18.80 8.49
N ILE A 283 -13.04 17.96 9.47
CA ILE A 283 -14.02 18.29 10.50
C ILE A 283 -13.50 19.40 11.42
N LYS A 284 -12.20 19.48 11.66
CA LYS A 284 -11.55 20.49 12.49
C LYS A 284 -11.33 21.83 11.78
N LYS A 285 -11.52 21.91 10.46
CA LYS A 285 -11.46 23.19 9.76
C LYS A 285 -12.62 24.09 10.22
N LEU A 286 -12.27 25.16 10.91
CA LEU A 286 -13.24 26.17 11.30
C LEU A 286 -13.66 26.97 10.06
N SER A 287 -14.93 26.86 9.67
CA SER A 287 -15.50 27.61 8.54
C SER A 287 -15.75 29.06 8.95
N VAL A 288 -15.07 29.99 8.27
CA VAL A 288 -15.14 31.41 8.64
C VAL A 288 -15.63 32.29 7.50
N MET A 289 -16.45 33.30 7.85
CA MET A 289 -16.82 34.41 6.97
C MET A 289 -16.07 35.65 7.39
N ILE A 290 -15.47 36.36 6.44
CA ILE A 290 -14.77 37.61 6.71
C ILE A 290 -15.70 38.78 6.44
N VAL A 291 -15.82 39.71 7.42
CA VAL A 291 -16.58 40.96 7.30
C VAL A 291 -15.61 42.12 7.33
N CYS A 292 -15.50 42.85 6.22
CA CYS A 292 -14.59 43.98 6.11
C CYS A 292 -15.20 45.10 5.26
N PRO A 293 -15.68 46.19 5.84
CA PRO A 293 -16.28 47.32 5.13
C PRO A 293 -15.25 48.26 4.48
N THR A 294 -13.96 48.15 4.82
CA THR A 294 -12.90 49.08 4.39
C THR A 294 -12.41 48.90 2.96
N GLY A 295 -13.02 47.98 2.17
CA GLY A 295 -12.76 47.81 0.75
C GLY A 295 -11.97 46.55 0.39
N ILE A 296 -11.85 46.32 -0.93
CA ILE A 296 -11.31 45.05 -1.50
C ILE A 296 -9.84 44.83 -1.09
N GLY A 297 -9.04 45.86 -0.94
CA GLY A 297 -7.61 45.75 -0.62
C GLY A 297 -7.35 45.21 0.79
N SER A 298 -8.01 45.79 1.79
CA SER A 298 -7.85 45.38 3.21
C SER A 298 -8.45 44.01 3.50
N SER A 299 -9.58 43.66 2.89
CA SER A 299 -10.18 42.36 3.04
C SER A 299 -9.32 41.23 2.42
N ARG A 300 -8.71 41.48 1.25
CA ARG A 300 -7.77 40.54 0.62
C ARG A 300 -6.50 40.38 1.46
N LEU A 301 -5.94 41.47 1.99
CA LEU A 301 -4.76 41.43 2.84
C LEU A 301 -5.04 40.58 4.10
N LEU A 302 -6.18 40.83 4.76
CA LEU A 302 -6.61 40.05 5.91
C LEU A 302 -6.78 38.57 5.57
N THR A 303 -7.42 38.25 4.43
CA THR A 303 -7.63 36.89 3.95
C THR A 303 -6.30 36.18 3.73
N GLU A 304 -5.35 36.78 3.04
CA GLU A 304 -4.04 36.19 2.79
C GLU A 304 -3.23 36.02 4.08
N SER A 305 -3.33 36.99 5.01
CA SER A 305 -2.70 36.88 6.33
C SER A 305 -3.30 35.74 7.16
N LEU A 306 -4.63 35.59 7.16
CA LEU A 306 -5.30 34.49 7.85
C LEU A 306 -4.95 33.12 7.25
N LYS A 307 -4.93 32.95 5.92
CA LYS A 307 -4.52 31.72 5.26
C LYS A 307 -3.07 31.35 5.58
N LYS A 308 -2.20 32.32 5.71
CA LYS A 308 -0.78 32.11 6.01
C LYS A 308 -0.57 31.71 7.46
N GLU A 309 -1.20 32.38 8.41
CA GLU A 309 -1.01 32.16 9.84
C GLU A 309 -1.88 30.97 10.36
N TYR A 310 -3.04 30.74 9.75
CA TYR A 310 -4.02 29.73 10.12
C TYR A 310 -4.46 28.92 8.90
N PRO A 311 -3.62 28.00 8.39
CA PRO A 311 -3.89 27.23 7.16
C PRO A 311 -5.10 26.29 7.29
N ASP A 312 -5.53 26.00 8.53
CA ASP A 312 -6.68 25.15 8.83
C ASP A 312 -8.02 25.90 8.88
N LEU A 313 -8.03 27.21 8.60
CA LEU A 313 -9.27 27.96 8.42
C LEU A 313 -9.87 27.73 7.03
N ASP A 314 -11.15 27.40 6.98
CA ASP A 314 -11.94 27.33 5.76
C ASP A 314 -12.65 28.67 5.53
N ILE A 315 -12.00 29.58 4.76
CA ILE A 315 -12.56 30.90 4.47
C ILE A 315 -13.60 30.77 3.37
N ARG A 316 -14.90 30.79 3.76
CA ARG A 316 -16.06 30.66 2.87
C ARG A 316 -16.23 31.84 1.95
N GLY A 317 -15.92 33.06 2.44
CA GLY A 317 -16.06 34.26 1.65
C GLY A 317 -15.77 35.53 2.41
N ILE A 318 -15.99 36.66 1.71
CA ILE A 318 -15.90 38.02 2.24
C ILE A 318 -17.24 38.68 2.00
N THR A 319 -17.81 39.32 3.01
CA THR A 319 -19.08 40.02 2.91
C THR A 319 -19.01 41.39 3.60
N SER A 320 -19.98 42.24 3.34
CA SER A 320 -20.12 43.54 4.07
C SER A 320 -20.94 43.35 5.34
N ALA A 321 -20.78 44.25 6.31
CA ALA A 321 -21.59 44.22 7.53
C ALA A 321 -23.10 44.43 7.26
N PHE A 322 -23.44 45.08 6.12
CA PHE A 322 -24.82 45.32 5.72
C PHE A 322 -25.51 44.12 5.05
N GLU A 323 -24.70 43.21 4.48
CA GLU A 323 -25.17 42.00 3.79
C GLU A 323 -25.15 40.77 4.70
N LEU A 324 -24.72 40.96 5.96
CA LEU A 324 -24.57 39.89 6.91
C LEU A 324 -25.95 39.43 7.43
N ASP A 325 -26.30 38.17 7.19
CA ASP A 325 -27.53 37.57 7.64
C ASP A 325 -27.23 36.27 8.38
N ASN A 326 -27.77 36.14 9.60
CA ASN A 326 -27.59 34.98 10.44
C ASN A 326 -28.13 33.67 9.81
N ILE A 327 -29.22 33.76 9.04
CA ILE A 327 -29.81 32.60 8.36
C ILE A 327 -28.86 32.11 7.28
N ARG A 328 -28.34 33.03 6.47
CA ARG A 328 -27.37 32.74 5.42
C ARG A 328 -26.08 32.15 5.98
N LEU A 329 -25.55 32.65 7.09
CA LEU A 329 -24.38 32.12 7.74
C LEU A 329 -24.58 30.65 8.17
N GLN A 330 -25.77 30.32 8.66
CA GLN A 330 -26.13 28.94 9.06
C GLN A 330 -26.24 28.02 7.84
N GLU A 331 -26.91 28.49 6.76
CA GLU A 331 -27.07 27.73 5.52
C GLU A 331 -25.73 27.46 4.83
N GLU A 332 -24.81 28.41 4.85
CA GLU A 332 -23.45 28.28 4.33
C GLU A 332 -22.49 27.51 5.27
N GLY A 333 -22.96 27.07 6.44
CA GLY A 333 -22.20 26.30 7.41
C GLY A 333 -21.00 27.07 7.97
N VAL A 334 -21.17 28.36 8.22
CA VAL A 334 -20.15 29.22 8.82
C VAL A 334 -20.14 28.98 10.34
N ASP A 335 -18.97 28.71 10.91
CA ASP A 335 -18.83 28.51 12.36
C ASP A 335 -18.54 29.81 13.10
N LEU A 336 -17.81 30.73 12.44
CA LEU A 336 -17.32 31.96 13.05
C LEU A 336 -17.22 33.10 12.02
N VAL A 337 -17.59 34.30 12.42
CA VAL A 337 -17.37 35.52 11.64
C VAL A 337 -16.10 36.21 12.14
N ILE A 338 -15.18 36.57 11.20
CA ILE A 338 -14.02 37.40 11.50
C ILE A 338 -14.29 38.80 10.95
N SER A 339 -14.43 39.77 11.82
CA SER A 339 -14.84 41.15 11.42
C SER A 339 -13.79 42.17 11.77
N THR A 340 -13.58 43.14 10.86
CA THR A 340 -12.75 44.33 11.11
C THR A 340 -13.52 45.48 11.73
N VAL A 341 -14.81 45.32 11.98
CA VAL A 341 -15.68 46.25 12.67
C VAL A 341 -16.47 45.55 13.74
N LYS A 342 -16.94 46.30 14.74
CA LYS A 342 -17.85 45.76 15.74
C LYS A 342 -19.19 45.44 15.09
N LEU A 343 -19.70 44.25 15.34
CA LEU A 343 -20.99 43.78 14.84
C LEU A 343 -22.00 43.64 15.98
N GLU A 344 -23.23 44.00 15.70
CA GLU A 344 -24.37 43.74 16.61
C GLU A 344 -25.18 42.57 16.07
N ILE A 345 -24.63 41.36 16.18
CA ILE A 345 -25.22 40.11 15.69
C ILE A 345 -25.26 39.07 16.77
N ALA A 346 -26.25 38.17 16.71
CA ALA A 346 -26.36 37.00 17.59
C ALA A 346 -25.58 35.78 17.03
N TYR A 347 -24.50 36.00 16.34
CA TYR A 347 -23.64 34.97 15.75
C TYR A 347 -22.24 35.07 16.34
N PRO A 348 -21.55 33.91 16.53
CA PRO A 348 -20.17 33.94 17.01
C PRO A 348 -19.27 34.80 16.09
N TYR A 349 -18.63 35.82 16.63
CA TYR A 349 -17.67 36.61 15.87
C TYR A 349 -16.48 37.07 16.68
N ILE A 350 -15.36 37.32 15.98
CA ILE A 350 -14.15 37.92 16.54
C ILE A 350 -13.88 39.23 15.82
N HIS A 351 -13.67 40.32 16.61
CA HIS A 351 -13.24 41.57 16.07
C HIS A 351 -11.72 41.63 15.98
N VAL A 352 -11.19 41.89 14.78
CA VAL A 352 -9.74 41.92 14.49
C VAL A 352 -9.33 43.21 13.80
N ASN A 353 -8.06 43.55 13.91
CA ASN A 353 -7.48 44.60 13.08
C ASN A 353 -7.30 44.08 11.63
N PRO A 354 -7.61 44.86 10.57
CA PRO A 354 -7.35 44.47 9.19
C PRO A 354 -5.90 44.09 8.90
N ILE A 355 -4.97 44.64 9.67
CA ILE A 355 -3.55 44.28 9.65
C ILE A 355 -3.29 43.44 10.92
N LEU A 356 -3.10 42.13 10.75
CA LEU A 356 -2.74 41.26 11.85
C LEU A 356 -1.30 41.58 12.26
N THR A 357 -1.14 42.19 13.42
CA THR A 357 0.17 42.37 14.07
C THR A 357 0.41 41.20 15.00
N ARG A 358 1.62 40.64 14.95
CA ARG A 358 2.06 39.56 15.85
C ARG A 358 2.05 40.03 17.31
#